data_c48c9caaf84fad0e5e39baf7ac36d514
#
_entry.id   c48c9caaf84fad0e5e39baf7ac36d514
#
_cell.length_a   1.000
_cell.length_b   1.000
_cell.length_c   1.000
_cell.angle_alpha   90.00
_cell.angle_beta   90.00
_cell.angle_gamma   90.00
#
_symmetry.space_group_name_H-M   'P 1'
#
loop_
_entity.id
_entity.type
_entity.pdbx_description
1 polymer ?
#
loop_
_entity_poly.entity_id
_entity_poly.type
_entity_poly.pdbx_seq_one_letter_code
_entity_poly.pdbx_strand_id
1 'polypeptide(L)'
;MKKLFICCLFIGVCMKKAKSRIAILGTGGTIAGFIDSTIATTGYTAGAIDIDVLIKAVPQIRDLADISWEQIANIDSSNMCDEIWLRLAKKIAKLFAEGIDGVVITHGTDTMEETAYFLNLTIKSDKPVVLVGAMRPSTAISADGPKNLYNAVALVANKEAKNKGVMVAINDKILSARGVVKTHSLNVDAFSSPDFGDLGYIVDGKVFFYNNVTKAHTKNAPFDVSKLTSLPKVDILYSYSNDGSGVAAKALFEHGTKGIVVAGSGAGSGAGSIHKNQKDVLKELLKKGLKVVVSSRVVAGCVAVSDSDEKLGFISAEDLNPQKARVLLILALTKTSDPKKIQEYFLKY
;
A
#
# COMPACT_ATOMS: atom_id res chain seq x y z
N MET A 1 -7.37 76.78 -1.56
CA MET A 1 -7.28 75.47 -2.21
C MET A 1 -7.35 74.37 -1.12
N LYS A 2 -8.54 73.75 -0.96
CA LYS A 2 -8.77 72.67 0.00
C LYS A 2 -8.46 71.36 -0.70
N LYS A 3 -7.46 70.58 -0.23
CA LYS A 3 -7.14 69.25 -0.72
C LYS A 3 -8.11 68.26 -0.05
N LEU A 4 -8.94 67.62 -0.86
CA LEU A 4 -9.85 66.57 -0.46
C LEU A 4 -9.05 65.26 -0.40
N PHE A 5 -8.83 64.69 0.80
CA PHE A 5 -8.27 63.36 0.98
C PHE A 5 -9.38 62.33 0.82
N ILE A 6 -9.37 61.59 -0.29
CA ILE A 6 -10.21 60.43 -0.50
C ILE A 6 -9.55 59.23 0.19
N CYS A 7 -10.09 58.82 1.34
CA CYS A 7 -9.71 57.63 2.04
C CYS A 7 -10.38 56.42 1.36
N CYS A 8 -9.66 55.69 0.49
CA CYS A 8 -10.15 54.42 -0.04
C CYS A 8 -10.10 53.36 1.04
N LEU A 9 -11.25 53.05 1.63
CA LEU A 9 -11.42 51.89 2.51
C LEU A 9 -11.37 50.64 1.65
N PHE A 10 -10.22 49.93 1.64
CA PHE A 10 -10.13 48.59 1.13
C PHE A 10 -10.84 47.65 2.11
N ILE A 11 -12.08 47.28 1.85
CA ILE A 11 -12.77 46.16 2.53
C ILE A 11 -12.15 44.91 1.96
N GLY A 12 -11.12 44.39 2.65
CA GLY A 12 -10.56 43.08 2.37
C GLY A 12 -11.60 42.01 2.69
N VAL A 13 -12.38 41.59 1.70
CA VAL A 13 -13.20 40.37 1.81
C VAL A 13 -12.24 39.21 1.98
N CYS A 14 -12.04 38.75 3.23
CA CYS A 14 -11.35 37.53 3.55
C CYS A 14 -12.20 36.37 2.98
N MET A 15 -11.97 36.02 1.71
CA MET A 15 -12.59 34.85 1.13
C MET A 15 -12.07 33.64 1.90
N LYS A 16 -12.91 33.05 2.76
CA LYS A 16 -12.63 31.78 3.42
C LYS A 16 -12.32 30.76 2.33
N LYS A 17 -11.07 30.31 2.27
CA LYS A 17 -10.63 29.32 1.27
C LYS A 17 -11.50 28.08 1.43
N ALA A 18 -12.10 27.61 0.35
CA ALA A 18 -12.89 26.40 0.36
C ALA A 18 -12.05 25.23 0.90
N LYS A 19 -12.63 24.46 1.81
CA LYS A 19 -11.99 23.26 2.35
C LYS A 19 -11.82 22.22 1.25
N SER A 20 -10.77 21.41 1.35
CA SER A 20 -10.58 20.25 0.47
C SER A 20 -11.71 19.24 0.71
N ARG A 21 -12.24 18.65 -0.36
CA ARG A 21 -13.23 17.57 -0.31
C ARG A 21 -12.52 16.24 -0.22
N ILE A 22 -12.66 15.53 0.90
CA ILE A 22 -11.97 14.27 1.18
C ILE A 22 -12.98 13.15 1.39
N ALA A 23 -12.74 12.02 0.73
CA ALA A 23 -13.53 10.81 0.96
C ALA A 23 -12.74 9.83 1.85
N ILE A 24 -13.44 9.26 2.86
CA ILE A 24 -12.89 8.19 3.70
C ILE A 24 -13.55 6.88 3.32
N LEU A 25 -12.75 5.88 2.93
CA LEU A 25 -13.20 4.54 2.54
C LEU A 25 -12.86 3.54 3.64
N GLY A 26 -13.88 2.90 4.22
CA GLY A 26 -13.70 1.88 5.26
C GLY A 26 -13.49 0.50 4.67
N THR A 27 -12.43 -0.23 5.11
CA THR A 27 -12.25 -1.65 4.76
C THR A 27 -12.21 -2.58 5.99
N GLY A 28 -12.34 -2.03 7.20
CA GLY A 28 -12.27 -2.80 8.45
C GLY A 28 -10.90 -2.73 9.12
N GLY A 29 -10.39 -3.86 9.58
CA GLY A 29 -9.11 -3.97 10.29
C GLY A 29 -9.18 -3.61 11.78
N THR A 30 -8.04 -3.56 12.44
CA THR A 30 -7.87 -3.27 13.88
C THR A 30 -8.38 -1.88 14.27
N ILE A 31 -8.24 -0.89 13.40
CA ILE A 31 -8.74 0.47 13.63
C ILE A 31 -10.27 0.48 13.86
N ALA A 32 -10.97 -0.47 13.24
CA ALA A 32 -12.40 -0.75 13.41
C ALA A 32 -12.62 -2.02 14.29
N GLY A 33 -11.64 -2.40 15.08
CA GLY A 33 -11.70 -3.56 15.95
C GLY A 33 -12.38 -3.27 17.27
N PHE A 34 -13.10 -4.27 17.79
CA PHE A 34 -13.79 -4.21 19.07
C PHE A 34 -13.40 -5.38 19.96
N ILE A 35 -13.23 -5.10 21.25
CA ILE A 35 -13.06 -6.08 22.31
C ILE A 35 -13.62 -5.50 23.61
N ASP A 36 -14.25 -6.35 24.45
CA ASP A 36 -14.83 -5.91 25.72
C ASP A 36 -13.76 -5.48 26.74
N SER A 37 -12.59 -6.11 26.72
CA SER A 37 -11.48 -5.76 27.60
C SER A 37 -10.69 -4.56 27.09
N THR A 38 -10.69 -3.48 27.85
CA THR A 38 -9.93 -2.26 27.48
C THR A 38 -8.42 -2.40 27.59
N ILE A 39 -7.91 -3.41 28.29
CA ILE A 39 -6.46 -3.68 28.43
C ILE A 39 -5.95 -4.68 27.37
N ALA A 40 -6.85 -5.42 26.71
CA ALA A 40 -6.45 -6.40 25.72
C ALA A 40 -6.13 -5.72 24.38
N THR A 41 -5.02 -6.14 23.76
CA THR A 41 -4.57 -5.68 22.44
C THR A 41 -4.60 -6.78 21.38
N THR A 42 -4.97 -8.00 21.79
CA THR A 42 -5.12 -9.18 20.94
C THR A 42 -6.48 -9.85 21.18
N GLY A 43 -6.92 -10.71 20.27
CA GLY A 43 -8.20 -11.43 20.43
C GLY A 43 -9.45 -10.59 20.17
N TYR A 44 -9.31 -9.40 19.60
CA TYR A 44 -10.42 -8.53 19.18
C TYR A 44 -11.06 -9.01 17.86
N THR A 45 -12.29 -8.59 17.62
CA THR A 45 -12.95 -8.77 16.33
C THR A 45 -12.60 -7.60 15.42
N ALA A 46 -11.81 -7.87 14.37
CA ALA A 46 -11.45 -6.86 13.37
C ALA A 46 -12.67 -6.46 12.52
N GLY A 47 -12.77 -5.18 12.15
CA GLY A 47 -13.88 -4.69 11.31
C GLY A 47 -15.26 -4.75 11.97
N ALA A 48 -15.33 -4.82 13.31
CA ALA A 48 -16.60 -4.88 14.04
C ALA A 48 -17.33 -3.52 14.09
N ILE A 49 -16.62 -2.44 13.84
CA ILE A 49 -17.13 -1.06 13.94
C ILE A 49 -17.18 -0.44 12.54
N ASP A 50 -18.32 0.13 12.19
CA ASP A 50 -18.51 0.82 10.92
C ASP A 50 -17.75 2.16 10.86
N ILE A 51 -17.42 2.58 9.65
CA ILE A 51 -16.63 3.78 9.38
C ILE A 51 -17.25 5.06 9.95
N ASP A 52 -18.57 5.16 9.99
CA ASP A 52 -19.26 6.32 10.53
C ASP A 52 -19.01 6.51 12.04
N VAL A 53 -18.86 5.43 12.80
CA VAL A 53 -18.53 5.45 14.23
C VAL A 53 -17.09 5.97 14.43
N LEU A 54 -16.16 5.51 13.61
CA LEU A 54 -14.78 5.99 13.65
C LEU A 54 -14.69 7.50 13.34
N ILE A 55 -15.44 7.96 12.35
CA ILE A 55 -15.50 9.39 11.99
C ILE A 55 -16.12 10.22 13.12
N LYS A 56 -17.17 9.72 13.78
CA LYS A 56 -17.80 10.39 14.93
C LYS A 56 -16.86 10.46 16.15
N ALA A 57 -15.96 9.50 16.30
CA ALA A 57 -14.96 9.49 17.37
C ALA A 57 -13.87 10.56 17.19
N VAL A 58 -13.70 11.13 15.97
CA VAL A 58 -12.68 12.13 15.66
C VAL A 58 -13.32 13.33 14.95
N PRO A 59 -14.20 14.10 15.61
CA PRO A 59 -14.94 15.21 14.98
C PRO A 59 -14.03 16.31 14.43
N GLN A 60 -12.81 16.44 14.95
CA GLN A 60 -11.80 17.44 14.56
C GLN A 60 -11.36 17.32 13.09
N ILE A 61 -11.54 16.17 12.44
CA ILE A 61 -11.24 16.02 11.00
C ILE A 61 -12.10 16.95 10.13
N ARG A 62 -13.29 17.34 10.61
CA ARG A 62 -14.18 18.28 9.91
C ARG A 62 -13.66 19.72 9.91
N ASP A 63 -12.71 20.04 10.80
CA ASP A 63 -12.03 21.35 10.77
C ASP A 63 -11.03 21.42 9.63
N LEU A 64 -10.46 20.26 9.23
CA LEU A 64 -9.45 20.14 8.20
C LEU A 64 -10.04 20.11 6.78
N ALA A 65 -11.20 19.45 6.59
CA ALA A 65 -11.77 19.19 5.27
C ALA A 65 -13.29 18.96 5.31
N ASP A 66 -13.92 19.03 4.12
CA ASP A 66 -15.28 18.54 3.91
C ASP A 66 -15.22 17.02 3.71
N ILE A 67 -15.77 16.26 4.65
CA ILE A 67 -15.63 14.81 4.74
C ILE A 67 -16.88 14.10 4.24
N SER A 68 -16.68 13.19 3.29
CA SER A 68 -17.63 12.14 2.92
C SER A 68 -17.03 10.76 3.24
N TRP A 69 -17.85 9.72 3.37
CA TRP A 69 -17.35 8.37 3.68
C TRP A 69 -18.24 7.29 3.08
N GLU A 70 -17.66 6.11 2.91
CA GLU A 70 -18.34 4.91 2.44
C GLU A 70 -17.66 3.65 2.98
N GLN A 71 -18.46 2.67 3.40
CA GLN A 71 -17.96 1.35 3.78
C GLN A 71 -17.78 0.49 2.52
N ILE A 72 -16.53 0.13 2.23
CA ILE A 72 -16.18 -0.73 1.08
C ILE A 72 -16.19 -2.20 1.50
N ALA A 73 -15.61 -2.52 2.63
CA ALA A 73 -15.59 -3.86 3.23
C ALA A 73 -15.47 -3.74 4.75
N ASN A 74 -15.80 -4.82 5.46
CA ASN A 74 -15.65 -4.93 6.91
C ASN A 74 -14.94 -6.25 7.21
N ILE A 75 -13.62 -6.29 7.00
CA ILE A 75 -12.83 -7.51 7.07
C ILE A 75 -11.59 -7.34 7.96
N ASP A 76 -11.07 -8.44 8.46
CA ASP A 76 -9.67 -8.56 8.80
C ASP A 76 -8.83 -8.47 7.52
N SER A 77 -7.70 -7.76 7.55
CA SER A 77 -6.88 -7.58 6.35
C SER A 77 -6.25 -8.87 5.82
N SER A 78 -6.15 -9.92 6.63
CA SER A 78 -5.78 -11.26 6.17
C SER A 78 -6.75 -11.84 5.13
N ASN A 79 -7.99 -11.33 5.11
CA ASN A 79 -9.04 -11.68 4.14
C ASN A 79 -9.10 -10.71 2.95
N MET A 80 -8.13 -9.81 2.79
CA MET A 80 -8.06 -8.93 1.61
C MET A 80 -7.93 -9.77 0.33
N CYS A 81 -8.67 -9.38 -0.71
CA CYS A 81 -8.72 -10.13 -1.97
C CYS A 81 -8.76 -9.21 -3.20
N ASP A 82 -8.58 -9.82 -4.36
CA ASP A 82 -8.57 -9.13 -5.67
C ASP A 82 -9.82 -8.31 -5.92
N GLU A 83 -11.00 -8.82 -5.53
CA GLU A 83 -12.27 -8.12 -5.71
C GLU A 83 -12.28 -6.78 -4.95
N ILE A 84 -11.83 -6.78 -3.70
CA ILE A 84 -11.77 -5.57 -2.87
C ILE A 84 -10.74 -4.59 -3.43
N TRP A 85 -9.57 -5.05 -3.88
CA TRP A 85 -8.57 -4.21 -4.53
C TRP A 85 -9.11 -3.54 -5.79
N LEU A 86 -9.76 -4.30 -6.67
CA LEU A 86 -10.38 -3.78 -7.90
C LEU A 86 -11.50 -2.79 -7.57
N ARG A 87 -12.34 -3.10 -6.58
CA ARG A 87 -13.41 -2.22 -6.11
C ARG A 87 -12.88 -0.91 -5.57
N LEU A 88 -11.80 -0.94 -4.74
CA LEU A 88 -11.14 0.27 -4.23
C LEU A 88 -10.59 1.13 -5.38
N ALA A 89 -9.84 0.54 -6.31
CA ALA A 89 -9.25 1.29 -7.43
C ALA A 89 -10.32 1.97 -8.29
N LYS A 90 -11.41 1.27 -8.63
CA LYS A 90 -12.53 1.80 -9.40
C LYS A 90 -13.29 2.89 -8.64
N LYS A 91 -13.52 2.70 -7.33
CA LYS A 91 -14.18 3.69 -6.48
C LYS A 91 -13.38 4.97 -6.37
N ILE A 92 -12.07 4.88 -6.15
CA ILE A 92 -11.17 6.05 -6.08
C ILE A 92 -11.19 6.81 -7.41
N ALA A 93 -11.10 6.11 -8.54
CA ALA A 93 -11.17 6.75 -9.86
C ALA A 93 -12.49 7.52 -10.06
N LYS A 94 -13.63 6.93 -9.66
CA LYS A 94 -14.95 7.57 -9.70
C LYS A 94 -14.97 8.83 -8.81
N LEU A 95 -14.53 8.74 -7.56
CA LEU A 95 -14.50 9.86 -6.63
C LEU A 95 -13.66 11.03 -7.15
N PHE A 96 -12.51 10.75 -7.77
CA PHE A 96 -11.68 11.78 -8.36
C PHE A 96 -12.33 12.46 -9.58
N ALA A 97 -13.10 11.72 -10.38
CA ALA A 97 -13.89 12.28 -11.47
C ALA A 97 -15.06 13.16 -10.95
N GLU A 98 -15.62 12.84 -9.79
CA GLU A 98 -16.66 13.62 -9.11
C GLU A 98 -16.14 14.85 -8.35
N GLY A 99 -14.81 15.12 -8.45
CA GLY A 99 -14.18 16.31 -7.88
C GLY A 99 -13.74 16.18 -6.42
N ILE A 100 -13.62 14.96 -5.88
CA ILE A 100 -12.94 14.71 -4.59
C ILE A 100 -11.45 15.06 -4.75
N ASP A 101 -10.88 15.73 -3.74
CA ASP A 101 -9.49 16.23 -3.76
C ASP A 101 -8.49 15.20 -3.24
N GLY A 102 -8.94 14.24 -2.43
CA GLY A 102 -8.10 13.18 -1.92
C GLY A 102 -8.89 12.10 -1.18
N VAL A 103 -8.26 10.95 -0.93
CA VAL A 103 -8.90 9.79 -0.33
C VAL A 103 -8.08 9.26 0.85
N VAL A 104 -8.76 8.97 1.96
CA VAL A 104 -8.24 8.20 3.10
C VAL A 104 -8.86 6.82 3.06
N ILE A 105 -8.09 5.76 3.33
CA ILE A 105 -8.58 4.38 3.40
C ILE A 105 -8.24 3.82 4.77
N THR A 106 -9.24 3.49 5.60
CA THR A 106 -8.98 2.73 6.82
C THR A 106 -8.80 1.26 6.49
N HIS A 107 -7.72 0.65 6.99
CA HIS A 107 -7.28 -0.67 6.58
C HIS A 107 -6.67 -1.43 7.76
N GLY A 108 -6.80 -2.75 7.77
CA GLY A 108 -6.08 -3.61 8.71
C GLY A 108 -4.58 -3.64 8.38
N THR A 109 -3.76 -3.77 9.41
CA THR A 109 -2.32 -3.54 9.30
C THR A 109 -1.54 -4.66 8.62
N ASP A 110 -2.06 -5.91 8.60
CA ASP A 110 -1.27 -7.09 8.17
C ASP A 110 -0.98 -7.10 6.67
N THR A 111 -1.92 -6.66 5.83
CA THR A 111 -1.74 -6.58 4.37
C THR A 111 -1.82 -5.15 3.81
N MET A 112 -1.71 -4.14 4.69
CA MET A 112 -1.79 -2.73 4.30
C MET A 112 -0.75 -2.36 3.23
N GLU A 113 0.47 -2.87 3.35
CA GLU A 113 1.54 -2.58 2.41
C GLU A 113 1.26 -3.11 1.00
N GLU A 114 0.56 -4.26 0.89
CA GLU A 114 0.16 -4.85 -0.39
C GLU A 114 -0.92 -3.99 -1.07
N THR A 115 -1.97 -3.63 -0.32
CA THR A 115 -3.04 -2.76 -0.81
C THR A 115 -2.50 -1.38 -1.19
N ALA A 116 -1.62 -0.79 -0.38
CA ALA A 116 -0.99 0.49 -0.68
C ALA A 116 -0.20 0.42 -1.99
N TYR A 117 0.60 -0.62 -2.19
CA TYR A 117 1.40 -0.78 -3.40
C TYR A 117 0.54 -1.08 -4.63
N PHE A 118 -0.50 -1.91 -4.50
CA PHE A 118 -1.46 -2.14 -5.58
C PHE A 118 -2.10 -0.82 -6.06
N LEU A 119 -2.60 -0.01 -5.15
CA LEU A 119 -3.19 1.29 -5.47
C LEU A 119 -2.16 2.27 -6.04
N ASN A 120 -0.93 2.23 -5.52
CA ASN A 120 0.19 3.05 -6.03
C ASN A 120 0.50 2.78 -7.50
N LEU A 121 0.24 1.58 -7.98
CA LEU A 121 0.47 1.18 -9.37
C LEU A 121 -0.76 1.33 -10.28
N THR A 122 -1.97 1.46 -9.71
CA THR A 122 -3.23 1.41 -10.48
C THR A 122 -3.99 2.72 -10.51
N ILE A 123 -3.83 3.61 -9.54
CA ILE A 123 -4.49 4.93 -9.52
C ILE A 123 -3.92 5.83 -10.61
N LYS A 124 -4.80 6.45 -11.42
CA LYS A 124 -4.44 7.33 -12.55
C LYS A 124 -4.62 8.81 -12.20
N SER A 125 -4.08 9.23 -11.05
CA SER A 125 -4.21 10.61 -10.56
C SER A 125 -2.95 11.01 -9.79
N ASP A 126 -2.71 12.31 -9.67
CA ASP A 126 -1.72 12.90 -8.77
C ASP A 126 -2.32 13.31 -7.41
N LYS A 127 -3.64 13.16 -7.25
CA LYS A 127 -4.33 13.46 -6.00
C LYS A 127 -3.90 12.49 -4.89
N PRO A 128 -3.78 12.95 -3.63
CA PRO A 128 -3.31 12.11 -2.55
C PRO A 128 -4.29 10.97 -2.21
N VAL A 129 -3.73 9.79 -2.00
CA VAL A 129 -4.41 8.62 -1.44
C VAL A 129 -3.56 8.13 -0.26
N VAL A 130 -4.18 8.03 0.91
CA VAL A 130 -3.50 7.66 2.15
C VAL A 130 -4.20 6.49 2.81
N LEU A 131 -3.48 5.41 3.08
CA LEU A 131 -3.95 4.32 3.92
C LEU A 131 -3.61 4.62 5.39
N VAL A 132 -4.51 4.22 6.28
CA VAL A 132 -4.35 4.37 7.72
C VAL A 132 -4.89 3.14 8.45
N GLY A 133 -4.24 2.76 9.52
CA GLY A 133 -4.65 1.66 10.39
C GLY A 133 -4.37 1.96 11.85
N ALA A 134 -4.53 0.94 12.67
CA ALA A 134 -4.17 0.98 14.08
C ALA A 134 -3.60 -0.35 14.53
N MET A 135 -2.69 -0.32 15.51
CA MET A 135 -2.14 -1.53 16.12
C MET A 135 -2.93 -1.97 17.36
N ARG A 136 -3.81 -1.09 17.87
CA ARG A 136 -4.70 -1.35 19.01
C ARG A 136 -6.16 -1.22 18.59
N PRO A 137 -7.05 -2.10 19.07
CA PRO A 137 -8.48 -1.99 18.78
C PRO A 137 -9.05 -0.67 19.34
N SER A 138 -10.13 -0.18 18.75
CA SER A 138 -10.71 1.12 19.09
C SER A 138 -11.14 1.26 20.55
N THR A 139 -11.42 0.13 21.23
CA THR A 139 -11.82 0.08 22.64
C THR A 139 -10.67 -0.03 23.63
N ALA A 140 -9.43 -0.22 23.16
CA ALA A 140 -8.27 -0.36 24.03
C ALA A 140 -7.85 0.97 24.68
N ILE A 141 -7.30 0.88 25.89
CA ILE A 141 -6.60 2.02 26.51
C ILE A 141 -5.46 2.46 25.60
N SER A 142 -5.37 3.76 25.34
CA SER A 142 -4.40 4.33 24.40
C SER A 142 -4.52 3.80 22.97
N ALA A 143 -5.75 3.58 22.47
CA ALA A 143 -6.00 3.27 21.07
C ALA A 143 -5.33 4.31 20.17
N ASP A 144 -4.53 3.86 19.20
CA ASP A 144 -3.79 4.73 18.27
C ASP A 144 -4.60 5.16 17.05
N GLY A 145 -5.72 4.47 16.77
CA GLY A 145 -6.58 4.72 15.61
C GLY A 145 -7.08 6.15 15.45
N PRO A 146 -7.64 6.80 16.49
CA PRO A 146 -8.16 8.16 16.39
C PRO A 146 -7.09 9.18 15.95
N LYS A 147 -5.88 9.12 16.53
CA LYS A 147 -4.78 10.00 16.16
C LYS A 147 -4.28 9.70 14.73
N ASN A 148 -4.15 8.43 14.38
CA ASN A 148 -3.74 8.03 13.04
C ASN A 148 -4.75 8.51 11.98
N LEU A 149 -6.06 8.39 12.23
CA LEU A 149 -7.11 8.87 11.33
C LEU A 149 -7.06 10.40 11.14
N TYR A 150 -6.90 11.15 12.24
CA TYR A 150 -6.73 12.59 12.18
C TYR A 150 -5.52 12.99 11.31
N ASN A 151 -4.38 12.34 11.55
CA ASN A 151 -3.15 12.57 10.80
C ASN A 151 -3.30 12.23 9.31
N ALA A 152 -3.98 11.14 8.97
CA ALA A 152 -4.24 10.77 7.57
C ALA A 152 -5.08 11.83 6.85
N VAL A 153 -6.11 12.37 7.50
CA VAL A 153 -6.92 13.47 6.93
C VAL A 153 -6.09 14.74 6.79
N ALA A 154 -5.27 15.10 7.79
CA ALA A 154 -4.36 16.24 7.72
C ALA A 154 -3.36 16.11 6.56
N LEU A 155 -2.82 14.91 6.36
CA LEU A 155 -1.91 14.61 5.25
C LEU A 155 -2.61 14.79 3.89
N VAL A 156 -3.80 14.22 3.71
CA VAL A 156 -4.56 14.34 2.45
C VAL A 156 -4.97 15.78 2.17
N ALA A 157 -5.29 16.58 3.21
CA ALA A 157 -5.63 18.00 3.06
C ALA A 157 -4.42 18.89 2.71
N ASN A 158 -3.20 18.39 2.88
CA ASN A 158 -1.98 19.14 2.61
C ASN A 158 -1.67 19.17 1.11
N LYS A 159 -1.39 20.36 0.58
CA LYS A 159 -1.09 20.54 -0.86
C LYS A 159 0.20 19.82 -1.32
N GLU A 160 1.18 19.68 -0.43
CA GLU A 160 2.45 19.01 -0.72
C GLU A 160 2.30 17.49 -0.84
N ALA A 161 1.16 16.91 -0.40
CA ALA A 161 0.85 15.50 -0.55
C ALA A 161 0.55 15.10 -2.02
N LYS A 162 0.31 16.10 -2.89
CA LYS A 162 0.12 15.87 -4.32
C LYS A 162 1.37 15.27 -4.96
N ASN A 163 1.15 14.30 -5.85
CA ASN A 163 2.21 13.64 -6.62
C ASN A 163 3.28 12.94 -5.75
N LYS A 164 2.89 12.51 -4.53
CA LYS A 164 3.73 11.68 -3.65
C LYS A 164 3.43 10.18 -3.76
N GLY A 165 2.56 9.78 -4.71
CA GLY A 165 2.06 8.41 -4.80
C GLY A 165 1.02 8.10 -3.73
N VAL A 166 0.76 6.83 -3.52
CA VAL A 166 -0.02 6.35 -2.38
C VAL A 166 0.88 6.30 -1.15
N MET A 167 0.36 6.76 -0.02
CA MET A 167 1.11 6.85 1.25
C MET A 167 0.41 6.04 2.34
N VAL A 168 1.15 5.72 3.38
CA VAL A 168 0.63 5.18 4.64
C VAL A 168 0.93 6.19 5.75
N ALA A 169 -0.10 6.55 6.52
CA ALA A 169 0.04 7.41 7.70
C ALA A 169 -0.26 6.59 8.96
N ILE A 170 0.74 6.33 9.77
CA ILE A 170 0.61 5.57 11.02
C ILE A 170 1.71 5.98 12.00
N ASN A 171 1.36 6.09 13.28
CA ASN A 171 2.29 6.46 14.36
C ASN A 171 3.10 7.72 14.02
N ASP A 172 2.40 8.78 13.58
CA ASP A 172 2.95 10.08 13.17
C ASP A 172 3.91 10.06 11.96
N LYS A 173 4.17 8.89 11.36
CA LYS A 173 5.04 8.72 10.18
C LYS A 173 4.25 8.85 8.87
N ILE A 174 4.91 9.34 7.84
CA ILE A 174 4.45 9.32 6.46
C ILE A 174 5.36 8.38 5.68
N LEU A 175 4.80 7.26 5.21
CA LEU A 175 5.55 6.21 4.53
C LEU A 175 5.08 6.09 3.08
N SER A 176 6.01 5.85 2.14
CA SER A 176 5.63 5.57 0.75
C SER A 176 5.05 4.15 0.62
N ALA A 177 4.08 3.96 -0.26
CA ALA A 177 3.51 2.64 -0.54
C ALA A 177 4.58 1.62 -0.98
N ARG A 178 5.63 2.06 -1.68
CA ARG A 178 6.70 1.18 -2.12
C ARG A 178 7.64 0.78 -0.99
N GLY A 179 7.96 1.72 -0.09
CA GLY A 179 8.95 1.50 0.99
C GLY A 179 8.36 0.92 2.27
N VAL A 180 7.07 1.14 2.55
CA VAL A 180 6.45 0.75 3.82
C VAL A 180 6.47 -0.77 4.03
N VAL A 181 6.88 -1.20 5.22
CA VAL A 181 6.87 -2.61 5.66
C VAL A 181 6.39 -2.69 7.11
N LYS A 182 5.54 -3.68 7.42
CA LYS A 182 5.19 -4.02 8.80
C LYS A 182 6.35 -4.82 9.42
N THR A 183 7.13 -4.18 10.28
CA THR A 183 8.35 -4.74 10.88
C THR A 183 8.15 -5.25 12.30
N HIS A 184 6.98 -5.01 12.89
CA HIS A 184 6.63 -5.51 14.22
C HIS A 184 5.17 -5.94 14.28
N SER A 185 4.90 -7.04 14.97
CA SER A 185 3.56 -7.63 15.04
C SER A 185 2.59 -6.95 16.02
N LEU A 186 3.10 -6.24 17.05
CA LEU A 186 2.27 -5.73 18.16
C LEU A 186 2.49 -4.23 18.49
N ASN A 187 3.70 -3.71 18.37
CA ASN A 187 4.00 -2.32 18.77
C ASN A 187 3.22 -1.31 17.92
N VAL A 188 2.90 -0.16 18.50
CA VAL A 188 2.33 0.95 17.73
C VAL A 188 3.32 1.47 16.67
N ASP A 189 4.61 1.42 16.94
CA ASP A 189 5.68 1.68 15.97
C ASP A 189 6.00 0.40 15.17
N ALA A 190 5.00 -0.12 14.48
CA ALA A 190 5.10 -1.37 13.73
C ALA A 190 5.50 -1.19 12.27
N PHE A 191 5.52 0.03 11.76
CA PHE A 191 5.79 0.29 10.35
C PHE A 191 7.05 1.13 10.16
N SER A 192 7.86 0.74 9.19
CA SER A 192 9.05 1.47 8.78
C SER A 192 9.27 1.36 7.27
N SER A 193 10.25 2.08 6.76
CA SER A 193 10.75 1.99 5.39
C SER A 193 12.26 1.76 5.44
N PRO A 194 12.71 0.50 5.65
CA PRO A 194 14.10 0.21 6.01
C PRO A 194 15.14 0.71 5.00
N ASP A 195 14.85 0.58 3.71
CA ASP A 195 15.82 0.94 2.65
C ASP A 195 15.72 2.41 2.20
N PHE A 196 14.55 3.06 2.39
CA PHE A 196 14.30 4.38 1.79
C PHE A 196 14.03 5.49 2.82
N GLY A 197 13.80 5.14 4.07
CA GLY A 197 13.37 6.07 5.11
C GLY A 197 11.92 6.55 4.94
N ASP A 198 11.47 7.29 5.94
CA ASP A 198 10.14 7.88 5.95
C ASP A 198 10.08 9.07 4.99
N LEU A 199 8.94 9.32 4.36
CA LEU A 199 8.72 10.53 3.54
C LEU A 199 8.68 11.78 4.41
N GLY A 200 8.24 11.63 5.66
CA GLY A 200 8.12 12.74 6.60
C GLY A 200 7.34 12.35 7.85
N TYR A 201 6.88 13.37 8.58
CA TYR A 201 6.18 13.23 9.85
C TYR A 201 5.00 14.18 9.94
N ILE A 202 4.06 13.87 10.84
CA ILE A 202 2.89 14.69 11.15
C ILE A 202 2.92 15.00 12.64
N VAL A 203 3.10 16.26 12.96
CA VAL A 203 3.14 16.74 14.37
C VAL A 203 2.02 17.75 14.56
N ASP A 204 1.09 17.48 15.49
CA ASP A 204 -0.06 18.35 15.79
C ASP A 204 -0.88 18.73 14.54
N GLY A 205 -1.05 17.77 13.61
CA GLY A 205 -1.74 17.97 12.34
C GLY A 205 -0.92 18.75 11.30
N LYS A 206 0.29 19.14 11.60
CA LYS A 206 1.22 19.78 10.65
C LYS A 206 2.04 18.72 9.94
N VAL A 207 2.04 18.76 8.62
CA VAL A 207 2.74 17.80 7.75
C VAL A 207 4.11 18.35 7.39
N PHE A 208 5.13 17.52 7.57
CA PHE A 208 6.52 17.82 7.21
C PHE A 208 7.08 16.74 6.30
N PHE A 209 7.41 17.08 5.07
CA PHE A 209 8.08 16.19 4.12
C PHE A 209 9.59 16.45 4.11
N TYR A 210 10.37 15.40 4.21
CA TYR A 210 11.84 15.43 4.13
C TYR A 210 12.37 14.67 2.92
N ASN A 211 11.59 13.68 2.42
CA ASN A 211 11.96 12.84 1.30
C ASN A 211 10.91 12.84 0.18
N ASN A 212 11.32 12.36 -0.99
CA ASN A 212 10.46 12.19 -2.15
C ASN A 212 10.47 10.75 -2.66
N VAL A 213 9.40 10.36 -3.36
CA VAL A 213 9.35 9.11 -4.10
C VAL A 213 10.07 9.28 -5.44
N THR A 214 11.05 8.42 -5.72
CA THR A 214 11.86 8.48 -6.95
C THR A 214 11.39 7.52 -8.04
N LYS A 215 10.79 6.39 -7.68
CA LYS A 215 10.25 5.42 -8.64
C LYS A 215 8.91 5.89 -9.21
N ALA A 216 8.60 5.46 -10.42
CA ALA A 216 7.36 5.82 -11.10
C ALA A 216 6.14 5.22 -10.36
N HIS A 217 5.05 5.99 -10.27
CA HIS A 217 3.85 5.61 -9.53
C HIS A 217 2.58 6.26 -10.12
N THR A 218 1.43 5.86 -9.64
CA THR A 218 0.08 6.40 -9.91
C THR A 218 -0.14 6.72 -11.40
N LYS A 219 -0.28 7.99 -11.79
CA LYS A 219 -0.54 8.38 -13.19
C LYS A 219 0.54 7.95 -14.17
N ASN A 220 1.77 7.74 -13.69
CA ASN A 220 2.92 7.32 -14.49
C ASN A 220 3.08 5.79 -14.56
N ALA A 221 2.27 5.00 -13.84
CA ALA A 221 2.27 3.56 -13.93
C ALA A 221 1.36 3.08 -15.08
N PRO A 222 1.71 2.01 -15.83
CA PRO A 222 0.98 1.60 -17.03
C PRO A 222 -0.25 0.74 -16.74
N PHE A 223 -0.47 0.32 -15.48
CA PHE A 223 -1.47 -0.67 -15.12
C PHE A 223 -2.85 -0.02 -14.99
N ASP A 224 -3.75 -0.34 -15.91
CA ASP A 224 -5.15 0.05 -15.87
C ASP A 224 -6.01 -1.16 -15.52
N VAL A 225 -6.70 -1.07 -14.39
CA VAL A 225 -7.59 -2.13 -13.87
C VAL A 225 -9.08 -1.79 -14.00
N SER A 226 -9.42 -0.69 -14.66
CA SER A 226 -10.81 -0.19 -14.77
C SER A 226 -11.78 -1.23 -15.35
N LYS A 227 -11.34 -2.02 -16.32
CA LYS A 227 -12.11 -3.05 -17.02
C LYS A 227 -11.91 -4.46 -16.47
N LEU A 228 -10.98 -4.66 -15.54
CA LEU A 228 -10.68 -5.99 -15.00
C LEU A 228 -11.75 -6.42 -13.99
N THR A 229 -12.12 -7.70 -14.05
CA THR A 229 -13.01 -8.38 -13.09
C THR A 229 -12.28 -9.39 -12.22
N SER A 230 -11.09 -9.81 -12.64
CA SER A 230 -10.20 -10.71 -11.88
C SER A 230 -8.74 -10.39 -12.20
N LEU A 231 -7.84 -10.92 -11.39
CA LEU A 231 -6.39 -10.77 -11.54
C LEU A 231 -5.72 -12.13 -11.78
N PRO A 232 -4.56 -12.17 -12.45
CA PRO A 232 -3.78 -13.40 -12.59
C PRO A 232 -3.36 -13.98 -11.26
N LYS A 233 -3.49 -15.30 -11.09
CA LYS A 233 -3.06 -15.98 -9.85
C LYS A 233 -1.54 -16.00 -9.75
N VAL A 234 -1.01 -15.43 -8.68
CA VAL A 234 0.41 -15.42 -8.31
C VAL A 234 0.55 -15.80 -6.85
N ASP A 235 1.45 -16.72 -6.54
CA ASP A 235 1.66 -17.23 -5.20
C ASP A 235 3.09 -16.93 -4.73
N ILE A 236 3.33 -17.00 -3.41
CA ILE A 236 4.64 -16.82 -2.78
C ILE A 236 5.10 -18.17 -2.23
N LEU A 237 6.35 -18.51 -2.49
CA LEU A 237 7.04 -19.66 -1.89
C LEU A 237 8.23 -19.19 -1.07
N TYR A 238 8.33 -19.70 0.16
CA TYR A 238 9.51 -19.49 0.98
C TYR A 238 10.59 -20.53 0.67
N SER A 239 11.86 -20.08 0.64
CA SER A 239 13.02 -20.96 0.66
C SER A 239 13.61 -21.00 2.08
N TYR A 240 13.92 -22.21 2.56
CA TYR A 240 14.41 -22.44 3.92
C TYR A 240 15.39 -23.64 3.94
N SER A 241 16.07 -23.85 5.07
CA SER A 241 16.97 -24.99 5.24
C SER A 241 16.21 -26.31 5.06
N ASN A 242 16.78 -27.23 4.27
CA ASN A 242 16.16 -28.51 3.94
C ASN A 242 14.83 -28.38 3.13
N ASP A 243 14.67 -27.30 2.40
CA ASP A 243 13.57 -27.09 1.44
C ASP A 243 13.84 -27.98 0.21
N GLY A 244 13.35 -29.21 0.22
CA GLY A 244 13.94 -30.23 -0.61
C GLY A 244 13.15 -30.70 -1.82
N SER A 245 11.86 -30.42 -1.95
CA SER A 245 11.07 -31.20 -2.92
C SER A 245 10.55 -30.42 -4.13
N GLY A 246 10.37 -29.12 -4.02
CA GLY A 246 9.65 -28.33 -5.03
C GLY A 246 8.20 -28.77 -5.26
N VAL A 247 7.63 -29.62 -4.38
CA VAL A 247 6.26 -30.14 -4.48
C VAL A 247 5.26 -29.00 -4.45
N ALA A 248 5.47 -28.01 -3.58
CA ALA A 248 4.59 -26.87 -3.49
C ALA A 248 4.52 -26.08 -4.81
N ALA A 249 5.67 -25.86 -5.48
CA ALA A 249 5.71 -25.20 -6.79
C ALA A 249 4.92 -25.98 -7.87
N LYS A 250 5.06 -27.32 -7.88
CA LYS A 250 4.30 -28.18 -8.81
C LYS A 250 2.81 -28.10 -8.55
N ALA A 251 2.39 -28.24 -7.30
CA ALA A 251 0.99 -28.19 -6.91
C ALA A 251 0.34 -26.83 -7.25
N LEU A 252 1.01 -25.71 -6.97
CA LEU A 252 0.53 -24.37 -7.34
C LEU A 252 0.36 -24.23 -8.85
N PHE A 253 1.35 -24.70 -9.64
CA PHE A 253 1.27 -24.65 -11.09
C PHE A 253 0.11 -25.49 -11.64
N GLU A 254 -0.09 -26.69 -11.13
CA GLU A 254 -1.20 -27.60 -11.50
C GLU A 254 -2.57 -26.98 -11.15
N HIS A 255 -2.63 -26.15 -10.08
CA HIS A 255 -3.84 -25.40 -9.73
C HIS A 255 -3.96 -24.03 -10.41
N GLY A 256 -3.20 -23.81 -11.49
CA GLY A 256 -3.39 -22.69 -12.42
C GLY A 256 -2.64 -21.40 -12.09
N THR A 257 -1.70 -21.44 -11.13
CA THR A 257 -0.80 -20.32 -10.83
C THR A 257 -0.01 -19.91 -12.07
N LYS A 258 0.00 -18.63 -12.40
CA LYS A 258 0.69 -18.04 -13.57
C LYS A 258 2.07 -17.49 -13.22
N GLY A 259 2.29 -17.16 -11.96
CA GLY A 259 3.56 -16.66 -11.45
C GLY A 259 3.82 -17.08 -10.02
N ILE A 260 5.09 -17.28 -9.70
CA ILE A 260 5.55 -17.56 -8.34
C ILE A 260 6.61 -16.54 -7.98
N VAL A 261 6.47 -15.92 -6.80
CA VAL A 261 7.51 -15.15 -6.16
C VAL A 261 8.20 -16.05 -5.14
N VAL A 262 9.49 -16.23 -5.25
CA VAL A 262 10.27 -16.98 -4.27
C VAL A 262 10.86 -16.02 -3.25
N ALA A 263 10.47 -16.17 -1.99
CA ALA A 263 11.09 -15.51 -0.85
C ALA A 263 12.39 -16.26 -0.51
N GLY A 264 13.49 -15.91 -1.16
CA GLY A 264 14.79 -16.53 -0.98
C GLY A 264 15.36 -16.30 0.42
N SER A 265 16.33 -17.11 0.81
CA SER A 265 16.91 -17.06 2.15
C SER A 265 17.85 -15.87 2.40
N GLY A 266 18.25 -15.15 1.35
CA GLY A 266 19.14 -13.97 1.40
C GLY A 266 19.19 -13.28 0.06
N ALA A 267 20.17 -12.41 -0.16
CA ALA A 267 20.34 -11.69 -1.44
C ALA A 267 20.71 -12.64 -2.59
N GLY A 268 21.44 -13.69 -2.29
CA GLY A 268 21.94 -14.70 -3.24
C GLY A 268 22.73 -14.11 -4.42
N SER A 269 23.63 -14.85 -5.03
CA SER A 269 24.03 -14.57 -6.40
C SER A 269 23.00 -15.22 -7.33
N GLY A 270 21.98 -14.47 -7.70
CA GLY A 270 20.88 -14.95 -8.51
C GLY A 270 19.89 -15.84 -7.75
N ALA A 271 19.27 -16.78 -8.45
CA ALA A 271 18.42 -17.79 -7.81
C ALA A 271 19.23 -18.72 -6.83
N GLY A 272 20.44 -18.31 -6.41
CA GLY A 272 21.29 -18.99 -5.45
C GLY A 272 20.78 -18.97 -4.01
N SER A 273 19.83 -18.06 -3.67
CA SER A 273 19.14 -18.08 -2.38
C SER A 273 17.97 -19.06 -2.35
N ILE A 274 17.72 -19.78 -3.45
CA ILE A 274 16.71 -20.84 -3.56
C ILE A 274 17.39 -22.19 -3.38
N HIS A 275 16.80 -23.05 -2.53
CA HIS A 275 17.32 -24.42 -2.38
C HIS A 275 17.37 -25.14 -3.73
N LYS A 276 18.45 -25.91 -3.98
CA LYS A 276 18.72 -26.54 -5.28
C LYS A 276 17.53 -27.32 -5.85
N ASN A 277 16.91 -28.18 -5.06
CA ASN A 277 15.79 -29.00 -5.52
C ASN A 277 14.56 -28.18 -5.91
N GLN A 278 14.23 -27.12 -5.15
CA GLN A 278 13.17 -26.20 -5.50
C GLN A 278 13.52 -25.45 -6.80
N LYS A 279 14.78 -25.00 -6.95
CA LYS A 279 15.25 -24.30 -8.15
C LYS A 279 15.15 -25.19 -9.40
N ASP A 280 15.49 -26.45 -9.31
CA ASP A 280 15.43 -27.37 -10.46
C ASP A 280 13.99 -27.59 -10.92
N VAL A 281 13.04 -27.71 -9.99
CA VAL A 281 11.61 -27.77 -10.32
C VAL A 281 11.13 -26.46 -10.96
N LEU A 282 11.53 -25.31 -10.42
CA LEU A 282 11.15 -24.01 -10.99
C LEU A 282 11.67 -23.83 -12.42
N LYS A 283 12.89 -24.33 -12.74
CA LYS A 283 13.41 -24.34 -14.13
C LYS A 283 12.54 -25.16 -15.09
N GLU A 284 12.03 -26.30 -14.64
CA GLU A 284 11.09 -27.10 -15.44
C GLU A 284 9.78 -26.36 -15.68
N LEU A 285 9.25 -25.69 -14.65
CA LEU A 285 8.00 -24.94 -14.74
C LEU A 285 8.13 -23.65 -15.57
N LEU A 286 9.29 -22.98 -15.55
CA LEU A 286 9.61 -21.87 -16.46
C LEU A 286 9.47 -22.28 -17.93
N LYS A 287 9.99 -23.46 -18.31
CA LYS A 287 9.82 -24.00 -19.68
C LYS A 287 8.36 -24.26 -20.06
N LYS A 288 7.49 -24.49 -19.07
CA LYS A 288 6.04 -24.65 -19.23
C LYS A 288 5.26 -23.35 -19.18
N GLY A 289 5.96 -22.20 -19.09
CA GLY A 289 5.35 -20.86 -19.16
C GLY A 289 5.09 -20.17 -17.83
N LEU A 290 5.40 -20.81 -16.66
CA LEU A 290 5.36 -20.15 -15.36
C LEU A 290 6.30 -18.94 -15.37
N LYS A 291 5.95 -17.87 -14.66
CA LYS A 291 6.85 -16.74 -14.38
C LYS A 291 7.38 -16.85 -12.96
N VAL A 292 8.68 -16.68 -12.78
CA VAL A 292 9.33 -16.80 -11.48
C VAL A 292 10.10 -15.53 -11.18
N VAL A 293 9.71 -14.88 -10.09
CA VAL A 293 10.38 -13.70 -9.54
C VAL A 293 11.13 -14.13 -8.28
N VAL A 294 12.39 -13.74 -8.18
CA VAL A 294 13.23 -13.99 -7.01
C VAL A 294 13.25 -12.73 -6.15
N SER A 295 12.76 -12.85 -4.92
CA SER A 295 12.79 -11.86 -3.86
C SER A 295 13.52 -12.44 -2.64
N SER A 296 13.57 -11.77 -1.53
CA SER A 296 14.15 -12.22 -0.28
C SER A 296 13.18 -12.19 0.88
N ARG A 297 13.26 -13.15 1.79
CA ARG A 297 12.58 -13.11 3.09
C ARG A 297 13.24 -12.14 4.08
N VAL A 298 14.41 -11.62 3.74
CA VAL A 298 15.09 -10.58 4.51
C VAL A 298 14.39 -9.26 4.25
N VAL A 299 14.12 -8.50 5.31
CA VAL A 299 13.24 -7.32 5.28
C VAL A 299 13.80 -6.15 4.45
N ALA A 300 15.13 -6.06 4.35
CA ALA A 300 15.81 -4.95 3.68
C ALA A 300 16.91 -5.48 2.74
N GLY A 301 17.31 -4.65 1.78
CA GLY A 301 18.30 -4.96 0.76
C GLY A 301 17.69 -5.41 -0.55
N CYS A 302 18.54 -5.68 -1.54
CA CYS A 302 18.11 -6.05 -2.88
C CYS A 302 18.56 -7.46 -3.26
N VAL A 303 17.88 -8.03 -4.26
CA VAL A 303 18.22 -9.32 -4.87
C VAL A 303 18.68 -9.09 -6.31
N ALA A 304 19.83 -9.65 -6.67
CA ALA A 304 20.30 -9.70 -8.04
C ALA A 304 20.09 -11.11 -8.62
N VAL A 305 19.74 -11.20 -9.88
CA VAL A 305 19.69 -12.45 -10.64
C VAL A 305 20.93 -12.56 -11.51
N SER A 306 21.61 -13.74 -11.51
CA SER A 306 22.78 -13.95 -12.36
C SER A 306 22.40 -14.01 -13.84
N ASP A 307 23.33 -13.64 -14.73
CA ASP A 307 23.11 -13.72 -16.18
C ASP A 307 22.64 -15.11 -16.65
N SER A 308 23.12 -16.18 -16.00
CA SER A 308 22.71 -17.55 -16.31
C SER A 308 21.26 -17.84 -15.91
N ASP A 309 20.80 -17.29 -14.78
CA ASP A 309 19.43 -17.45 -14.31
C ASP A 309 18.46 -16.54 -15.08
N GLU A 310 18.89 -15.32 -15.45
CA GLU A 310 18.13 -14.43 -16.33
C GLU A 310 17.87 -15.09 -17.70
N LYS A 311 18.88 -15.71 -18.29
CA LYS A 311 18.73 -16.48 -19.54
C LYS A 311 17.74 -17.64 -19.43
N LEU A 312 17.53 -18.19 -18.24
CA LEU A 312 16.52 -19.20 -17.95
C LEU A 312 15.11 -18.60 -17.72
N GLY A 313 14.99 -17.28 -17.59
CA GLY A 313 13.73 -16.59 -17.40
C GLY A 313 13.39 -16.26 -15.94
N PHE A 314 14.34 -16.39 -15.01
CA PHE A 314 14.18 -15.84 -13.67
C PHE A 314 14.22 -14.31 -13.71
N ILE A 315 13.40 -13.67 -12.88
CA ILE A 315 13.22 -12.23 -12.79
C ILE A 315 13.66 -11.77 -11.39
N SER A 316 14.41 -10.68 -11.29
CA SER A 316 14.76 -10.08 -10.01
C SER A 316 13.61 -9.22 -9.48
N ALA A 317 13.28 -9.35 -8.21
CA ALA A 317 12.40 -8.43 -7.51
C ALA A 317 13.08 -7.11 -7.14
N GLU A 318 14.39 -6.99 -7.36
CA GLU A 318 15.20 -5.85 -6.90
C GLU A 318 15.09 -5.73 -5.37
N ASP A 319 14.59 -4.61 -4.88
CA ASP A 319 14.40 -4.28 -3.47
C ASP A 319 12.96 -4.53 -2.96
N LEU A 320 12.08 -5.09 -3.81
CA LEU A 320 10.72 -5.41 -3.37
C LEU A 320 10.69 -6.68 -2.52
N ASN A 321 10.07 -6.59 -1.33
CA ASN A 321 9.77 -7.77 -0.54
C ASN A 321 8.78 -8.70 -1.28
N PRO A 322 8.65 -9.97 -0.86
CA PRO A 322 7.86 -10.97 -1.60
C PRO A 322 6.42 -10.56 -1.85
N GLN A 323 5.75 -9.93 -0.89
CA GLN A 323 4.35 -9.53 -1.01
C GLN A 323 4.16 -8.42 -2.04
N LYS A 324 5.01 -7.40 -2.07
CA LYS A 324 4.95 -6.34 -3.10
C LYS A 324 5.42 -6.83 -4.46
N ALA A 325 6.45 -7.68 -4.49
CA ALA A 325 6.87 -8.35 -5.74
C ALA A 325 5.72 -9.16 -6.34
N ARG A 326 4.91 -9.84 -5.50
CA ARG A 326 3.69 -10.53 -5.92
C ARG A 326 2.69 -9.55 -6.55
N VAL A 327 2.42 -8.43 -5.91
CA VAL A 327 1.50 -7.39 -6.43
C VAL A 327 1.96 -6.89 -7.79
N LEU A 328 3.25 -6.57 -7.95
CA LEU A 328 3.78 -6.11 -9.24
C LEU A 328 3.71 -7.20 -10.31
N LEU A 329 4.03 -8.45 -9.98
CA LEU A 329 3.94 -9.56 -10.93
C LEU A 329 2.49 -9.81 -11.38
N ILE A 330 1.51 -9.75 -10.46
CA ILE A 330 0.07 -9.81 -10.81
C ILE A 330 -0.26 -8.77 -11.87
N LEU A 331 0.11 -7.52 -11.65
CA LEU A 331 -0.18 -6.42 -12.56
C LEU A 331 0.60 -6.54 -13.88
N ALA A 332 1.86 -6.95 -13.84
CA ALA A 332 2.68 -7.18 -15.02
C ALA A 332 2.07 -8.25 -15.94
N LEU A 333 1.57 -9.34 -15.36
CA LEU A 333 0.92 -10.44 -16.09
C LEU A 333 -0.40 -10.01 -16.76
N THR A 334 -1.02 -8.90 -16.38
CA THR A 334 -2.14 -8.31 -17.13
C THR A 334 -1.70 -7.65 -18.44
N LYS A 335 -0.39 -7.41 -18.61
CA LYS A 335 0.18 -6.68 -19.76
C LYS A 335 1.03 -7.55 -20.67
N THR A 336 1.81 -8.46 -20.10
CA THR A 336 2.80 -9.25 -20.83
C THR A 336 3.14 -10.55 -20.12
N SER A 337 3.56 -11.55 -20.91
CA SER A 337 4.19 -12.78 -20.42
C SER A 337 5.70 -12.84 -20.75
N ASP A 338 6.28 -11.79 -21.31
CA ASP A 338 7.70 -11.70 -21.63
C ASP A 338 8.51 -11.40 -20.36
N PRO A 339 9.43 -12.28 -19.92
CA PRO A 339 10.22 -12.06 -18.72
C PRO A 339 11.04 -10.77 -18.75
N LYS A 340 11.58 -10.38 -19.92
CA LYS A 340 12.37 -9.15 -20.06
C LYS A 340 11.53 -7.91 -19.80
N LYS A 341 10.32 -7.85 -20.38
CA LYS A 341 9.38 -6.75 -20.12
C LYS A 341 8.90 -6.74 -18.67
N ILE A 342 8.73 -7.90 -18.06
CA ILE A 342 8.39 -7.98 -16.63
C ILE A 342 9.56 -7.43 -15.81
N GLN A 343 10.81 -7.80 -16.11
CA GLN A 343 12.00 -7.25 -15.43
C GLN A 343 12.07 -5.72 -15.53
N GLU A 344 11.75 -5.14 -16.69
CA GLU A 344 11.69 -3.67 -16.86
C GLU A 344 10.69 -3.02 -15.89
N TYR A 345 9.55 -3.69 -15.60
CA TYR A 345 8.61 -3.18 -14.60
C TYR A 345 9.21 -3.21 -13.18
N PHE A 346 9.93 -4.25 -12.80
CA PHE A 346 10.61 -4.33 -11.50
C PHE A 346 11.69 -3.25 -11.33
N LEU A 347 12.42 -2.93 -12.40
CA LEU A 347 13.40 -1.84 -12.39
C LEU A 347 12.77 -0.45 -12.24
N LYS A 348 11.56 -0.25 -12.74
CA LYS A 348 10.93 1.05 -12.89
C LYS A 348 9.98 1.42 -11.76
N TYR A 349 9.30 0.45 -11.16
CA TYR A 349 8.17 0.65 -10.23
C TYR A 349 8.44 0.13 -8.79
#